data_78570f7e725f13b6cfc68f19b293cc9a
#
_entry.id   78570f7e725f13b6cfc68f19b293cc9a
#
_cell.length_a   1.000
_cell.length_b   1.000
_cell.length_c   1.000
_cell.angle_alpha   90.00
_cell.angle_beta   90.00
_cell.angle_gamma   90.00
#
_symmetry.space_group_name_H-M   'P 1'
#
loop_
_entity.id
_entity.type
_entity.pdbx_description
1 polymer ?
#
loop_
_entity_poly.entity_id
_entity_poly.type
_entity_poly.pdbx_seq_one_letter_code
_entity_poly.pdbx_strand_id
1 'polypeptide(L)'
;IFIRRRTDEEVQKAREVKIEDLKDPQKDQERVKKGKDEWLVMVGVCTHLGCVPLKQQGEFGGWFCPCHGSHYDISGRIRKGPAPVNMEVPNYEFVSDTKILIG
;
A
#
# COMPACT_ATOMS: atom_id res chain seq x y z
N ILE A 1 5.92 8.85 5.84
CA ILE A 1 4.54 8.35 5.77
C ILE A 1 3.96 8.69 4.40
N PHE A 2 3.44 7.67 3.71
CA PHE A 2 2.67 7.85 2.49
C PHE A 2 1.20 7.90 2.84
N ILE A 3 0.51 8.94 2.36
CA ILE A 3 -0.95 9.07 2.48
C ILE A 3 -1.47 9.25 1.06
N ARG A 4 -2.24 8.29 0.58
CA ARG A 4 -2.78 8.33 -0.77
C ARG A 4 -4.29 8.20 -0.76
N ARG A 5 -4.96 9.15 -1.40
CA ARG A 5 -6.39 9.04 -1.68
C ARG A 5 -6.57 8.26 -2.98
N ARG A 6 -7.23 7.11 -2.88
CA ARG A 6 -7.47 6.23 -4.02
C ARG A 6 -8.83 6.54 -4.64
N THR A 7 -8.93 6.40 -5.95
CA THR A 7 -10.21 6.45 -6.66
C THR A 7 -11.00 5.17 -6.36
N ASP A 8 -12.32 5.21 -6.59
CA ASP A 8 -13.16 4.01 -6.44
C ASP A 8 -12.66 2.86 -7.31
N GLU A 9 -12.20 3.17 -8.53
CA GLU A 9 -11.65 2.18 -9.44
C GLU A 9 -10.36 1.56 -8.89
N GLU A 10 -9.49 2.35 -8.29
CA GLU A 10 -8.26 1.86 -7.66
C GLU A 10 -8.56 0.93 -6.48
N VAL A 11 -9.52 1.30 -5.65
CA VAL A 11 -9.95 0.46 -4.52
C VAL A 11 -10.51 -0.87 -5.04
N GLN A 12 -11.36 -0.82 -6.05
CA GLN A 12 -11.95 -2.02 -6.64
C GLN A 12 -10.89 -2.95 -7.22
N LYS A 13 -9.93 -2.41 -7.96
CA LYS A 13 -8.82 -3.20 -8.52
C LYS A 13 -8.00 -3.88 -7.43
N ALA A 14 -7.73 -3.18 -6.34
CA ALA A 14 -7.00 -3.75 -5.21
C ALA A 14 -7.75 -4.94 -4.60
N ARG A 15 -9.07 -4.87 -4.54
CA ARG A 15 -9.92 -5.92 -3.96
C ARG A 15 -10.18 -7.10 -4.89
N GLU A 16 -9.98 -6.92 -6.19
CA GLU A 16 -10.12 -8.00 -7.18
C GLU A 16 -8.92 -8.96 -7.18
N VAL A 17 -7.79 -8.58 -6.59
CA VAL A 17 -6.60 -9.41 -6.55
C VAL A 17 -6.85 -10.63 -5.68
N LYS A 18 -6.52 -11.81 -6.21
CA LYS A 18 -6.66 -13.07 -5.48
C LYS A 18 -5.59 -13.17 -4.41
N ILE A 19 -5.99 -13.59 -3.21
CA ILE A 19 -5.07 -13.75 -2.07
C ILE A 19 -3.95 -14.73 -2.40
N GLU A 20 -4.24 -15.81 -3.11
CA GLU A 20 -3.23 -16.79 -3.50
C GLU A 20 -2.17 -16.26 -4.47
N ASP A 21 -2.43 -15.13 -5.13
CA ASP A 21 -1.47 -14.48 -6.02
C ASP A 21 -0.52 -13.52 -5.29
N LEU A 22 -0.72 -13.33 -3.99
CA LEU A 22 0.05 -12.40 -3.18
C LEU A 22 1.22 -13.10 -2.50
N LYS A 23 2.41 -12.48 -2.57
CA LYS A 23 3.61 -12.98 -1.88
C LYS A 23 3.45 -12.90 -0.36
N ASP A 24 2.84 -11.82 0.12
CA ASP A 24 2.48 -11.61 1.53
C ASP A 24 0.96 -11.46 1.58
N PRO A 25 0.21 -12.57 1.77
CA PRO A 25 -1.25 -12.55 1.66
C PRO A 25 -1.92 -11.64 2.69
N GLN A 26 -2.55 -10.59 2.21
CA GLN A 26 -3.31 -9.65 3.03
C GLN A 26 -4.39 -8.99 2.17
N LYS A 27 -5.63 -9.00 2.65
CA LYS A 27 -6.73 -8.35 1.93
C LYS A 27 -6.60 -6.84 1.99
N ASP A 28 -7.04 -6.14 0.94
CA ASP A 28 -7.05 -4.68 0.93
C ASP A 28 -7.81 -4.10 2.12
N GLN A 29 -8.95 -4.71 2.47
CA GLN A 29 -9.78 -4.26 3.60
C GLN A 29 -9.04 -4.28 4.94
N GLU A 30 -8.04 -5.15 5.08
CA GLU A 30 -7.23 -5.25 6.29
C GLU A 30 -6.17 -4.16 6.39
N ARG A 31 -5.95 -3.41 5.30
CA ARG A 31 -4.90 -2.39 5.20
C ARG A 31 -5.43 -0.96 5.29
N VAL A 32 -6.75 -0.79 5.39
CA VAL A 32 -7.39 0.52 5.48
C VAL A 32 -8.42 0.53 6.60
N LYS A 33 -8.84 1.72 7.01
CA LYS A 33 -9.88 1.86 8.03
C LYS A 33 -11.27 1.68 7.42
N LYS A 34 -12.14 1.00 8.15
CA LYS A 34 -13.53 0.80 7.74
C LYS A 34 -14.23 2.15 7.52
N GLY A 35 -14.89 2.29 6.37
CA GLY A 35 -15.56 3.54 5.99
C GLY A 35 -14.62 4.60 5.42
N LYS A 36 -13.32 4.33 5.33
CA LYS A 36 -12.30 5.23 4.77
C LYS A 36 -11.43 4.50 3.75
N ASP A 37 -12.06 3.71 2.90
CA ASP A 37 -11.39 2.83 1.95
C ASP A 37 -10.52 3.58 0.93
N GLU A 38 -10.88 4.80 0.61
CA GLU A 38 -10.10 5.63 -0.32
C GLU A 38 -8.76 6.07 0.26
N TRP A 39 -8.60 6.08 1.58
CA TRP A 39 -7.39 6.57 2.24
C TRP A 39 -6.45 5.44 2.61
N LEU A 40 -5.35 5.32 1.86
CA LEU A 40 -4.28 4.38 2.16
C LEU A 40 -3.15 5.12 2.87
N VAL A 41 -2.81 4.67 4.08
CA VAL A 41 -1.75 5.27 4.92
C VAL A 41 -0.70 4.20 5.17
N MET A 42 0.55 4.48 4.80
CA MET A 42 1.65 3.51 4.92
C MET A 42 2.94 4.20 5.36
N VAL A 43 3.82 3.42 5.97
CA VAL A 43 5.22 3.83 6.17
C VAL A 43 5.89 3.76 4.79
N GLY A 44 6.38 4.90 4.30
CA GLY A 44 6.94 5.05 2.95
C GLY A 44 8.33 4.47 2.80
N VAL A 45 8.51 3.21 3.15
CA VAL A 45 9.81 2.52 3.14
C VAL A 45 9.64 1.14 2.51
N CYS A 46 10.54 0.82 1.55
CA CYS A 46 10.61 -0.51 0.95
C CYS A 46 11.02 -1.53 2.02
N THR A 47 10.29 -2.63 2.10
CA THR A 47 10.51 -3.66 3.13
C THR A 47 11.74 -4.53 2.86
N HIS A 48 12.42 -4.34 1.71
CA HIS A 48 13.66 -5.05 1.42
C HIS A 48 14.85 -4.47 2.19
N LEU A 49 15.28 -3.23 1.85
CA LEU A 49 16.46 -2.59 2.47
C LEU A 49 16.22 -1.13 2.85
N GLY A 50 14.98 -0.69 2.97
CA GLY A 50 14.65 0.63 3.50
C GLY A 50 14.69 1.80 2.53
N CYS A 51 14.80 1.57 1.21
CA CYS A 51 14.69 2.63 0.22
C CYS A 51 13.27 3.19 0.15
N VAL A 52 13.13 4.43 -0.29
CA VAL A 52 11.82 5.05 -0.45
C VAL A 52 11.26 4.73 -1.85
N PRO A 53 10.15 4.00 -1.96
CA PRO A 53 9.55 3.70 -3.26
C PRO A 53 9.00 4.95 -3.95
N LEU A 54 8.94 4.88 -5.28
CA LEU A 54 8.42 5.96 -6.13
C LEU A 54 6.94 5.70 -6.44
N LYS A 55 6.10 6.72 -6.25
CA LYS A 55 4.67 6.62 -6.48
C LYS A 55 4.32 6.58 -7.97
N GLN A 56 3.20 5.95 -8.29
CA GLN A 56 2.66 5.86 -9.65
C GLN A 56 3.63 5.27 -10.67
N GLN A 57 4.48 4.37 -10.19
CA GLN A 57 5.44 3.65 -11.04
C GLN A 57 5.35 2.16 -10.77
N GLY A 58 5.97 1.38 -11.65
CA GLY A 58 5.92 -0.07 -11.60
C GLY A 58 4.74 -0.64 -12.38
N GLU A 59 4.66 -1.95 -12.42
CA GLU A 59 3.71 -2.68 -13.27
C GLU A 59 2.31 -2.83 -12.65
N PHE A 60 2.15 -2.49 -11.38
CA PHE A 60 0.92 -2.81 -10.62
C PHE A 60 0.16 -1.58 -10.15
N GLY A 61 0.45 -0.42 -10.69
CA GLY A 61 -0.31 0.81 -10.44
C GLY A 61 -0.07 1.47 -9.09
N GLY A 62 0.89 0.98 -8.31
CA GLY A 62 1.19 1.52 -6.99
C GLY A 62 2.56 2.19 -6.92
N TRP A 63 3.54 1.51 -6.33
CA TRP A 63 4.88 2.04 -6.09
C TRP A 63 5.95 1.13 -6.67
N PHE A 64 7.07 1.73 -7.03
CA PHE A 64 8.25 1.02 -7.51
C PHE A 64 9.47 1.45 -6.71
N CYS A 65 10.20 0.47 -6.15
CA CYS A 65 11.46 0.73 -5.47
C CYS A 65 12.62 0.54 -6.45
N PRO A 66 13.33 1.62 -6.85
CA PRO A 66 14.39 1.51 -7.85
C PRO A 66 15.68 0.86 -7.33
N CYS A 67 15.83 0.73 -6.02
CA CYS A 67 17.05 0.17 -5.44
C CYS A 67 17.29 -1.28 -5.89
N HIS A 68 16.26 -2.12 -5.88
CA HIS A 68 16.38 -3.55 -6.23
C HIS A 68 15.19 -4.06 -7.04
N GLY A 69 14.33 -3.16 -7.52
CA GLY A 69 13.26 -3.51 -8.44
C GLY A 69 11.99 -4.12 -7.83
N SER A 70 11.67 -3.78 -6.58
CA SER A 70 10.40 -4.22 -5.98
C SER A 70 9.23 -3.41 -6.52
N HIS A 71 8.13 -4.11 -6.87
CA HIS A 71 6.88 -3.50 -7.34
C HIS A 71 5.78 -3.73 -6.33
N TYR A 72 5.11 -2.66 -5.94
CA TYR A 72 3.96 -2.71 -5.03
C TYR A 72 2.68 -2.29 -5.76
N ASP A 73 1.55 -2.86 -5.38
CA ASP A 73 0.27 -2.49 -5.96
C ASP A 73 -0.33 -1.26 -5.26
N ILE A 74 -1.56 -0.88 -5.65
CA ILE A 74 -2.23 0.31 -5.11
C ILE A 74 -2.71 0.13 -3.66
N SER A 75 -2.52 -1.04 -3.08
CA SER A 75 -2.71 -1.31 -1.64
C SER A 75 -1.38 -1.38 -0.89
N GLY A 76 -0.26 -1.18 -1.58
CA GLY A 76 1.08 -1.29 -1.00
C GLY A 76 1.52 -2.72 -0.75
N ARG A 77 0.90 -3.70 -1.41
CA ARG A 77 1.27 -5.11 -1.28
C ARG A 77 2.38 -5.45 -2.27
N ILE A 78 3.36 -6.24 -1.82
CA ILE A 78 4.46 -6.66 -2.69
C ILE A 78 3.94 -7.62 -3.76
N ARG A 79 4.26 -7.31 -5.03
CA ARG A 79 3.82 -8.10 -6.17
C ARG A 79 4.97 -8.71 -6.96
N LYS A 80 6.13 -8.05 -6.97
CA LYS A 80 7.27 -8.48 -7.76
C LYS A 80 8.55 -7.91 -7.16
N GLY A 81 9.62 -8.67 -7.16
CA GLY A 81 10.93 -8.23 -6.69
C GLY A 81 11.29 -8.80 -5.33
N PRO A 82 12.43 -8.36 -4.76
CA PRO A 82 13.01 -9.01 -3.58
C PRO A 82 12.37 -8.67 -2.24
N ALA A 83 11.53 -7.63 -2.16
CA ALA A 83 10.90 -7.27 -0.88
C ALA A 83 10.11 -8.45 -0.30
N PRO A 84 10.29 -8.79 0.99
CA PRO A 84 9.68 -9.99 1.57
C PRO A 84 8.24 -9.82 1.98
N VAL A 85 7.83 -8.61 2.35
CA VAL A 85 6.49 -8.34 2.91
C VAL A 85 5.91 -7.05 2.31
N ASN A 86 4.61 -6.86 2.54
CA ASN A 86 3.91 -5.64 2.14
C ASN A 86 4.47 -4.42 2.87
N MET A 87 4.28 -3.24 2.30
CA MET A 87 4.62 -1.99 3.00
C MET A 87 3.83 -1.89 4.30
N GLU A 88 4.47 -1.40 5.36
CA GLU A 88 3.86 -1.36 6.68
C GLU A 88 2.72 -0.35 6.76
N VAL A 89 1.60 -0.75 7.33
CA VAL A 89 0.50 0.15 7.71
C VAL A 89 0.72 0.52 9.17
N PRO A 90 0.97 1.81 9.50
CA PRO A 90 1.20 2.22 10.88
C PRO A 90 -0.10 2.26 11.67
N ASN A 91 0.01 2.42 12.98
CA ASN A 91 -1.14 2.75 13.80
C ASN A 91 -1.58 4.17 13.48
N TYR A 92 -2.84 4.35 13.14
CA TYR A 92 -3.41 5.66 12.85
C TYR A 92 -4.91 5.64 13.06
N GLU A 93 -5.50 6.82 13.20
CA GLU A 93 -6.95 6.97 13.28
C GLU A 93 -7.38 8.30 12.66
N PHE A 94 -8.61 8.34 12.19
CA PHE A 94 -9.23 9.59 11.73
C PHE A 94 -9.86 10.28 12.95
N VAL A 95 -9.33 11.46 13.28
CA VAL A 95 -9.90 12.27 14.37
C VAL A 95 -11.00 13.21 13.88
N SER A 96 -11.08 13.42 12.57
CA SER A 96 -12.16 14.10 11.87
C SER A 96 -12.09 13.73 10.38
N ASP A 97 -13.02 14.25 9.56
CA ASP A 97 -13.00 13.99 8.11
C ASP A 97 -11.74 14.53 7.42
N THR A 98 -11.03 15.45 8.07
CA THR A 98 -9.88 16.15 7.49
C THR A 98 -8.58 15.95 8.25
N LYS A 99 -8.60 15.17 9.34
CA LYS A 99 -7.41 14.98 10.20
C LYS A 99 -7.17 13.52 10.53
N ILE A 100 -5.90 13.12 10.40
CA ILE A 100 -5.42 11.77 10.75
C ILE A 100 -4.37 11.92 11.85
N LEU A 101 -4.52 11.14 12.91
CA LEU A 101 -3.50 10.99 13.95
C LEU A 101 -2.72 9.72 13.69
N ILE A 102 -1.40 9.82 13.57
CA ILE A 102 -0.50 8.69 13.29
C ILE A 102 0.39 8.44 14.52
N GLY A 103 0.36 7.22 14.96
CA GLY A 103 1.18 6.82 16.13
C GLY A 103 0.43 6.21 17.27
#